data_29640916f14e82d83cf9d7575595130d
#
_entry.id   29640916f14e82d83cf9d7575595130d
#
_cell.length_a   1.000
_cell.length_b   1.000
_cell.length_c   1.000
_cell.angle_alpha   90.00
_cell.angle_beta   90.00
_cell.angle_gamma   90.00
#
_symmetry.space_group_name_H-M   'P 1'
#
loop_
_entity.id
_entity.type
_entity.pdbx_description
1 polymer ?
#
loop_
_entity_poly.entity_id
_entity_poly.type
_entity_poly.pdbx_seq_one_letter_code
_entity_poly.pdbx_strand_id
1 'polypeptide(L)'
;MHMTDLIEKKKQGQTLTQEELHFIVHGYTAGDIPDYQMSALMMAIYFRGMTPEETAQLTIEMEHSGDVVDLSPLGEHTADKHSTGGVGDKTSLVLCPMVAACGGKMAKMSGRGLGHTGGTIDKLESFPGFSTAMTPEKFLENAENVGFVIAGQTANLAPADKKMYALRDVTATVDSIPLIVSSIMAKKLASGARTIVLDVKTGSGAFMETEESAFELARQMVSVGKHAGRNMAAVVTDMDQPLGFAGGNALEVKEAISVLRGADVPDLRELCLVLGTNILVRSGLAETEEEARARLEKSIESGAALDKLAAMVRAQGGDPAAVYDTSLLPQAPVVHTVKAPCDGYIAAMEAKDIGLVSMHLGGGRATKEDVIDLSVGVVLAAKDGAYLHTGDTLAAIHAKTEADAAAAEEELLKCYTFSDEAPVRPPVIRGVVT
;
A
#
# COMPACT_ATOMS: atom_id res chain seq x y z
N MET A 1 38.34 4.95 -6.56
CA MET A 1 37.26 5.75 -5.92
C MET A 1 37.25 5.38 -4.44
N HIS A 2 37.18 6.36 -3.54
CA HIS A 2 37.13 6.10 -2.09
C HIS A 2 35.82 6.62 -1.51
N MET A 3 35.17 5.80 -0.68
CA MET A 3 33.86 6.16 -0.11
C MET A 3 33.91 7.44 0.74
N THR A 4 35.03 7.69 1.44
CA THR A 4 35.23 8.93 2.23
C THR A 4 35.19 10.20 1.37
N ASP A 5 35.71 10.15 0.14
CA ASP A 5 35.71 11.31 -0.76
C ASP A 5 34.28 11.62 -1.23
N LEU A 6 33.47 10.55 -1.47
CA LEU A 6 32.07 10.68 -1.89
C LEU A 6 31.18 11.20 -0.75
N ILE A 7 31.43 10.76 0.47
CA ILE A 7 30.75 11.30 1.67
C ILE A 7 31.10 12.79 1.83
N GLU A 8 32.38 13.16 1.72
CA GLU A 8 32.80 14.56 1.81
C GLU A 8 32.17 15.42 0.71
N LYS A 9 32.17 14.92 -0.53
CA LYS A 9 31.53 15.56 -1.68
C LYS A 9 30.06 15.85 -1.42
N LYS A 10 29.30 14.83 -0.93
CA LYS A 10 27.87 14.98 -0.63
C LYS A 10 27.62 15.89 0.58
N LYS A 11 28.43 15.78 1.63
CA LYS A 11 28.40 16.66 2.80
C LYS A 11 28.53 18.14 2.43
N GLN A 12 29.34 18.44 1.40
CA GLN A 12 29.51 19.80 0.86
C GLN A 12 28.34 20.22 -0.08
N GLY A 13 27.34 19.38 -0.30
CA GLY A 13 26.18 19.67 -1.16
C GLY A 13 26.45 19.49 -2.66
N GLN A 14 27.54 18.83 -3.02
CA GLN A 14 27.86 18.53 -4.42
C GLN A 14 27.09 17.32 -4.93
N THR A 15 26.82 17.30 -6.23
CA THR A 15 26.08 16.23 -6.92
C THR A 15 26.98 15.01 -7.14
N LEU A 16 26.47 13.82 -6.84
CA LEU A 16 27.14 12.54 -7.16
C LEU A 16 26.90 12.18 -8.63
N THR A 17 27.92 11.69 -9.31
CA THR A 17 27.80 11.21 -10.69
C THR A 17 27.21 9.78 -10.75
N GLN A 18 26.81 9.37 -11.95
CA GLN A 18 26.33 8.00 -12.18
C GLN A 18 27.37 6.94 -11.76
N GLU A 19 28.65 7.13 -12.13
CA GLU A 19 29.71 6.19 -11.78
C GLU A 19 29.95 6.13 -10.26
N GLU A 20 29.78 7.26 -9.57
CA GLU A 20 29.90 7.31 -8.12
C GLU A 20 28.74 6.60 -7.44
N LEU A 21 27.49 6.79 -7.93
CA LEU A 21 26.31 6.08 -7.42
C LEU A 21 26.39 4.57 -7.70
N HIS A 22 26.85 4.18 -8.89
CA HIS A 22 27.13 2.79 -9.22
C HIS A 22 28.13 2.16 -8.23
N PHE A 23 29.26 2.80 -8.01
CA PHE A 23 30.27 2.33 -7.04
C PHE A 23 29.67 2.18 -5.64
N ILE A 24 28.87 3.14 -5.18
CA ILE A 24 28.25 3.12 -3.85
C ILE A 24 27.28 1.95 -3.72
N VAL A 25 26.32 1.83 -4.63
CA VAL A 25 25.24 0.84 -4.55
C VAL A 25 25.78 -0.58 -4.66
N HIS A 26 26.62 -0.84 -5.67
CA HIS A 26 27.16 -2.18 -5.91
C HIS A 26 28.21 -2.58 -4.86
N GLY A 27 29.09 -1.64 -4.46
CA GLY A 27 30.05 -1.88 -3.40
C GLY A 27 29.40 -2.16 -2.05
N TYR A 28 28.32 -1.41 -1.72
CA TYR A 28 27.56 -1.67 -0.49
C TYR A 28 26.80 -3.00 -0.54
N THR A 29 26.21 -3.33 -1.68
CA THR A 29 25.48 -4.60 -1.87
C THR A 29 26.42 -5.79 -1.76
N ALA A 30 27.62 -5.71 -2.33
CA ALA A 30 28.66 -6.73 -2.25
C ALA A 30 29.29 -6.87 -0.85
N GLY A 31 29.18 -5.83 -0.01
CA GLY A 31 29.80 -5.80 1.31
C GLY A 31 31.21 -5.18 1.36
N ASP A 32 31.66 -4.59 0.25
CA ASP A 32 32.94 -3.87 0.17
C ASP A 32 32.90 -2.52 0.88
N ILE A 33 31.71 -1.92 0.98
CA ILE A 33 31.47 -0.67 1.71
C ILE A 33 30.80 -1.01 3.05
N PRO A 34 31.40 -0.64 4.19
CA PRO A 34 30.85 -0.97 5.50
C PRO A 34 29.68 -0.04 5.90
N ASP A 35 28.83 -0.54 6.78
CA ASP A 35 27.62 0.14 7.24
C ASP A 35 27.85 1.56 7.77
N TYR A 36 28.96 1.79 8.51
CA TYR A 36 29.27 3.12 9.05
C TYR A 36 29.53 4.18 7.96
N GLN A 37 30.14 3.77 6.83
CA GLN A 37 30.34 4.68 5.68
C GLN A 37 29.03 4.95 4.96
N MET A 38 28.21 3.91 4.75
CA MET A 38 26.91 4.06 4.12
C MET A 38 25.96 4.92 5.00
N SER A 39 25.99 4.71 6.32
CA SER A 39 25.23 5.54 7.27
C SER A 39 25.62 7.00 7.18
N ALA A 40 26.93 7.31 7.13
CA ALA A 40 27.43 8.69 6.98
C ALA A 40 26.97 9.33 5.66
N LEU A 41 26.98 8.57 4.55
CA LEU A 41 26.48 9.07 3.27
C LEU A 41 24.97 9.33 3.32
N MET A 42 24.18 8.42 3.86
CA MET A 42 22.73 8.60 3.98
C MET A 42 22.36 9.81 4.86
N MET A 43 23.12 10.05 5.92
CA MET A 43 22.94 11.26 6.74
C MET A 43 23.36 12.54 5.97
N ALA A 44 24.41 12.48 5.15
CA ALA A 44 24.77 13.60 4.26
C ALA A 44 23.66 13.88 3.23
N ILE A 45 23.07 12.83 2.65
CA ILE A 45 21.89 12.94 1.77
C ILE A 45 20.70 13.54 2.51
N TYR A 46 20.45 13.10 3.74
CA TYR A 46 19.35 13.61 4.57
C TYR A 46 19.40 15.14 4.70
N PHE A 47 20.57 15.69 5.01
CA PHE A 47 20.76 17.13 5.21
C PHE A 47 20.91 17.94 3.92
N ARG A 48 21.44 17.35 2.85
CA ARG A 48 21.77 18.06 1.61
C ARG A 48 20.79 17.79 0.47
N GLY A 49 19.95 16.76 0.62
CA GLY A 49 19.08 16.29 -0.45
C GLY A 49 19.84 15.65 -1.60
N MET A 50 19.11 15.35 -2.65
CA MET A 50 19.61 14.89 -3.95
C MET A 50 18.88 15.66 -5.05
N THR A 51 19.53 15.85 -6.19
CA THR A 51 18.82 16.35 -7.38
C THR A 51 17.87 15.28 -7.91
N PRO A 52 16.87 15.65 -8.75
CA PRO A 52 16.01 14.66 -9.40
C PRO A 52 16.80 13.61 -10.19
N GLU A 53 17.86 14.02 -10.87
CA GLU A 53 18.75 13.16 -11.65
C GLU A 53 19.54 12.20 -10.75
N GLU A 54 20.09 12.70 -9.62
CA GLU A 54 20.77 11.84 -8.63
C GLU A 54 19.78 10.79 -8.07
N THR A 55 18.57 11.21 -7.71
CA THR A 55 17.56 10.33 -7.15
C THR A 55 17.15 9.25 -8.17
N ALA A 56 16.95 9.64 -9.43
CA ALA A 56 16.64 8.71 -10.51
C ALA A 56 17.78 7.71 -10.73
N GLN A 57 19.01 8.18 -10.78
CA GLN A 57 20.19 7.33 -10.99
C GLN A 57 20.41 6.37 -9.80
N LEU A 58 20.30 6.86 -8.56
CA LEU A 58 20.35 6.00 -7.36
C LEU A 58 19.30 4.89 -7.44
N THR A 59 18.09 5.24 -7.84
CA THR A 59 16.98 4.29 -7.98
C THR A 59 17.28 3.21 -9.01
N ILE A 60 17.81 3.58 -10.18
CA ILE A 60 18.19 2.66 -11.27
C ILE A 60 19.31 1.72 -10.82
N GLU A 61 20.33 2.24 -10.13
CA GLU A 61 21.40 1.39 -9.61
C GLU A 61 20.88 0.39 -8.56
N MET A 62 19.92 0.83 -7.69
CA MET A 62 19.27 -0.05 -6.73
C MET A 62 18.36 -1.09 -7.40
N GLU A 63 17.62 -0.73 -8.47
CA GLU A 63 16.84 -1.65 -9.31
C GLU A 63 17.73 -2.78 -9.83
N HIS A 64 18.88 -2.43 -10.42
CA HIS A 64 19.82 -3.37 -11.04
C HIS A 64 20.78 -4.07 -10.05
N SER A 65 20.64 -3.82 -8.75
CA SER A 65 21.44 -4.51 -7.74
C SER A 65 21.08 -6.00 -7.56
N GLY A 66 19.95 -6.43 -8.12
CA GLY A 66 19.43 -7.80 -8.05
C GLY A 66 18.63 -8.20 -9.29
N ASP A 67 17.64 -9.07 -9.10
CA ASP A 67 16.79 -9.54 -10.19
C ASP A 67 15.81 -8.46 -10.64
N VAL A 68 15.65 -8.34 -11.95
CA VAL A 68 14.58 -7.55 -12.58
C VAL A 68 13.63 -8.52 -13.29
N VAL A 69 12.34 -8.43 -12.98
CA VAL A 69 11.35 -9.32 -13.56
C VAL A 69 11.03 -8.90 -14.99
N ASP A 70 11.20 -9.83 -15.93
CA ASP A 70 10.79 -9.62 -17.32
C ASP A 70 9.31 -9.95 -17.49
N LEU A 71 8.47 -8.92 -17.64
CA LEU A 71 7.03 -9.04 -17.92
C LEU A 71 6.71 -8.93 -19.42
N SER A 72 7.71 -8.87 -20.31
CA SER A 72 7.49 -8.77 -21.78
C SER A 72 6.60 -9.88 -22.35
N PRO A 73 6.64 -11.14 -21.84
CA PRO A 73 5.72 -12.18 -22.29
C PRO A 73 4.23 -11.86 -22.06
N LEU A 74 3.90 -10.99 -21.08
CA LEU A 74 2.53 -10.58 -20.77
C LEU A 74 2.00 -9.45 -21.69
N GLY A 75 2.83 -8.93 -22.60
CA GLY A 75 2.48 -7.88 -23.54
C GLY A 75 2.60 -6.46 -22.96
N GLU A 76 1.89 -5.50 -23.58
CA GLU A 76 2.09 -4.08 -23.35
C GLU A 76 1.26 -3.52 -22.19
N HIS A 77 0.18 -4.19 -21.82
CA HIS A 77 -0.78 -3.72 -20.81
C HIS A 77 -0.44 -4.18 -19.38
N THR A 78 0.87 -4.35 -19.10
CA THR A 78 1.32 -4.69 -17.76
C THR A 78 1.27 -3.46 -16.84
N ALA A 79 0.71 -3.64 -15.64
CA ALA A 79 0.57 -2.56 -14.67
C ALA A 79 0.88 -3.02 -13.24
N ASP A 80 1.25 -2.08 -12.39
CA ASP A 80 1.35 -2.26 -10.94
C ASP A 80 0.76 -1.03 -10.22
N LYS A 81 0.28 -1.25 -9.00
CA LYS A 81 -0.14 -0.20 -8.07
C LYS A 81 0.68 -0.29 -6.80
N HIS A 82 1.18 0.83 -6.34
CA HIS A 82 1.84 0.91 -5.03
C HIS A 82 1.11 1.92 -4.15
N SER A 83 0.98 1.60 -2.86
CA SER A 83 0.53 2.54 -1.84
C SER A 83 1.67 2.84 -0.88
N THR A 84 1.73 4.08 -0.40
CA THR A 84 2.67 4.45 0.67
C THR A 84 2.28 3.88 2.04
N GLY A 85 1.13 3.19 2.09
CA GLY A 85 0.64 2.52 3.30
C GLY A 85 -0.38 3.36 4.07
N GLY A 86 -1.22 2.68 4.83
CA GLY A 86 -2.27 3.30 5.63
C GLY A 86 -3.14 2.26 6.32
N VAL A 87 -4.16 2.73 7.04
CA VAL A 87 -5.10 1.89 7.77
C VAL A 87 -6.29 1.56 6.87
N GLY A 88 -6.65 0.27 6.83
CA GLY A 88 -7.75 -0.18 5.98
C GLY A 88 -7.43 -0.19 4.48
N ASP A 89 -6.16 -0.08 4.07
CA ASP A 89 -5.77 -0.10 2.65
C ASP A 89 -5.88 -1.51 2.04
N LYS A 90 -7.09 -1.84 1.65
CA LYS A 90 -7.45 -3.04 0.87
C LYS A 90 -7.57 -2.78 -0.62
N THR A 91 -7.13 -1.60 -1.09
CA THR A 91 -7.27 -1.15 -2.48
C THR A 91 -6.82 -2.20 -3.50
N SER A 92 -5.70 -2.90 -3.27
CA SER A 92 -5.20 -3.91 -4.21
C SER A 92 -6.17 -5.08 -4.41
N LEU A 93 -6.96 -5.45 -3.38
CA LEU A 93 -7.93 -6.55 -3.44
C LEU A 93 -9.17 -6.20 -4.27
N VAL A 94 -9.46 -4.91 -4.44
CA VAL A 94 -10.56 -4.40 -5.27
C VAL A 94 -10.05 -4.01 -6.65
N LEU A 95 -8.97 -3.24 -6.72
CA LEU A 95 -8.43 -2.67 -7.95
C LEU A 95 -7.88 -3.72 -8.91
N CYS A 96 -7.04 -4.67 -8.42
CA CYS A 96 -6.40 -5.63 -9.32
C CYS A 96 -7.41 -6.49 -10.07
N PRO A 97 -8.45 -7.07 -9.45
CA PRO A 97 -9.47 -7.81 -10.18
C PRO A 97 -10.30 -6.93 -11.14
N MET A 98 -10.58 -5.65 -10.80
CA MET A 98 -11.26 -4.72 -11.70
C MET A 98 -10.43 -4.48 -12.97
N VAL A 99 -9.15 -4.16 -12.83
CA VAL A 99 -8.22 -3.94 -13.94
C VAL A 99 -8.07 -5.21 -14.78
N ALA A 100 -7.94 -6.38 -14.14
CA ALA A 100 -7.86 -7.66 -14.84
C ALA A 100 -9.13 -8.00 -15.62
N ALA A 101 -10.32 -7.64 -15.11
CA ALA A 101 -11.58 -7.80 -15.81
C ALA A 101 -11.69 -6.87 -17.05
N CYS A 102 -10.95 -5.76 -17.05
CA CYS A 102 -10.84 -4.84 -18.18
C CYS A 102 -9.71 -5.18 -19.17
N GLY A 103 -9.01 -6.31 -19.00
CA GLY A 103 -7.95 -6.78 -19.89
C GLY A 103 -6.52 -6.40 -19.50
N GLY A 104 -6.33 -5.71 -18.36
CA GLY A 104 -5.01 -5.40 -17.83
C GLY A 104 -4.31 -6.63 -17.23
N LYS A 105 -2.99 -6.56 -17.13
CA LYS A 105 -2.13 -7.59 -16.53
C LYS A 105 -1.42 -7.00 -15.30
N MET A 106 -1.94 -7.33 -14.11
CA MET A 106 -1.40 -6.82 -12.84
C MET A 106 -0.47 -7.85 -12.20
N ALA A 107 0.82 -7.71 -12.42
CA ALA A 107 1.86 -8.58 -11.84
C ALA A 107 2.45 -7.91 -10.58
N LYS A 108 1.78 -8.11 -9.44
CA LYS A 108 2.05 -7.35 -8.22
C LYS A 108 2.92 -8.12 -7.22
N MET A 109 4.00 -7.49 -6.77
CA MET A 109 4.74 -7.91 -5.58
C MET A 109 4.40 -7.00 -4.41
N SER A 110 4.11 -7.60 -3.26
CA SER A 110 3.67 -6.89 -2.05
C SER A 110 4.39 -7.38 -0.81
N GLY A 111 4.33 -6.57 0.26
CA GLY A 111 4.92 -6.88 1.56
C GLY A 111 3.88 -7.26 2.62
N ARG A 112 4.40 -7.67 3.78
CA ARG A 112 3.63 -7.85 5.02
C ARG A 112 3.46 -6.52 5.72
N GLY A 113 2.45 -6.42 6.57
CA GLY A 113 2.22 -5.27 7.44
C GLY A 113 3.15 -5.24 8.65
N LEU A 114 3.42 -4.03 9.14
CA LEU A 114 4.14 -3.78 10.38
C LEU A 114 3.56 -2.52 11.04
N GLY A 115 3.48 -2.53 12.38
CA GLY A 115 2.89 -1.43 13.13
C GLY A 115 1.40 -1.27 12.84
N HIS A 116 0.95 -0.03 12.68
CA HIS A 116 -0.44 0.34 12.45
C HIS A 116 -0.95 0.03 11.02
N THR A 117 -0.06 -0.30 10.08
CA THR A 117 -0.43 -0.56 8.68
C THR A 117 -0.67 -2.05 8.43
N GLY A 118 -1.75 -2.39 7.73
CA GLY A 118 -2.05 -3.76 7.33
C GLY A 118 -1.34 -4.14 6.02
N GLY A 119 -0.75 -5.36 5.95
CA GLY A 119 -0.09 -5.88 4.75
C GLY A 119 -1.05 -6.58 3.80
N THR A 120 -0.90 -6.34 2.48
CA THR A 120 -1.71 -7.04 1.47
C THR A 120 -1.51 -8.55 1.53
N ILE A 121 -0.30 -9.01 1.81
CA ILE A 121 0.02 -10.45 1.96
C ILE A 121 -0.75 -11.05 3.13
N ASP A 122 -0.76 -10.38 4.29
CA ASP A 122 -1.45 -10.85 5.49
C ASP A 122 -2.97 -10.96 5.27
N LYS A 123 -3.55 -9.99 4.54
CA LYS A 123 -4.97 -10.03 4.17
C LYS A 123 -5.30 -11.23 3.28
N LEU A 124 -4.48 -11.49 2.26
CA LEU A 124 -4.68 -12.61 1.34
C LEU A 124 -4.53 -13.98 2.03
N GLU A 125 -3.68 -14.09 3.03
CA GLU A 125 -3.55 -15.31 3.85
C GLU A 125 -4.82 -15.64 4.66
N SER A 126 -5.81 -14.72 4.70
CA SER A 126 -7.15 -15.03 5.23
C SER A 126 -7.93 -16.02 4.38
N PHE A 127 -7.61 -16.18 3.10
CA PHE A 127 -8.22 -17.24 2.28
C PHE A 127 -7.62 -18.59 2.64
N PRO A 128 -8.45 -19.61 3.01
CA PRO A 128 -7.95 -20.92 3.37
C PRO A 128 -7.07 -21.53 2.27
N GLY A 129 -5.86 -21.96 2.62
CA GLY A 129 -4.92 -22.61 1.71
C GLY A 129 -4.14 -21.65 0.76
N PHE A 130 -4.43 -20.37 0.79
CA PHE A 130 -3.78 -19.40 -0.10
C PHE A 130 -2.28 -19.28 0.15
N SER A 131 -1.49 -19.22 -0.94
CA SER A 131 -0.05 -19.03 -0.88
C SER A 131 0.40 -17.81 -1.69
N THR A 132 1.20 -16.97 -1.07
CA THR A 132 1.87 -15.85 -1.73
C THR A 132 3.29 -16.20 -2.20
N ALA A 133 3.80 -17.38 -1.81
CA ALA A 133 5.08 -17.90 -2.26
C ALA A 133 4.90 -18.70 -3.55
N MET A 134 5.65 -18.36 -4.59
CA MET A 134 5.61 -19.04 -5.89
C MET A 134 6.90 -18.86 -6.66
N THR A 135 7.12 -19.72 -7.66
CA THR A 135 8.24 -19.57 -8.58
C THR A 135 8.00 -18.43 -9.58
N PRO A 136 9.05 -17.86 -10.20
CA PRO A 136 8.90 -16.84 -11.23
C PRO A 136 8.00 -17.30 -12.39
N GLU A 137 8.13 -18.57 -12.82
CA GLU A 137 7.33 -19.15 -13.90
C GLU A 137 5.85 -19.16 -13.52
N LYS A 138 5.53 -19.57 -12.29
CA LYS A 138 4.13 -19.61 -11.79
C LYS A 138 3.56 -18.20 -11.62
N PHE A 139 4.39 -17.24 -11.25
CA PHE A 139 4.01 -15.84 -11.16
C PHE A 139 3.56 -15.29 -12.53
N LEU A 140 4.35 -15.54 -13.59
CA LEU A 140 3.99 -15.14 -14.95
C LEU A 140 2.77 -15.89 -15.48
N GLU A 141 2.72 -17.22 -15.26
CA GLU A 141 1.55 -18.04 -15.65
C GLU A 141 0.24 -17.53 -15.04
N ASN A 142 0.25 -17.22 -13.75
CA ASN A 142 -0.94 -16.69 -13.07
C ASN A 142 -1.32 -15.31 -13.60
N ALA A 143 -0.36 -14.41 -13.81
CA ALA A 143 -0.61 -13.10 -14.40
C ALA A 143 -1.20 -13.21 -15.80
N GLU A 144 -0.72 -14.15 -16.62
CA GLU A 144 -1.23 -14.39 -17.98
C GLU A 144 -2.65 -14.94 -17.95
N ASN A 145 -2.88 -16.03 -17.23
CA ASN A 145 -4.13 -16.79 -17.29
C ASN A 145 -5.28 -16.09 -16.54
N VAL A 146 -5.00 -15.46 -15.40
CA VAL A 146 -6.01 -14.79 -14.57
C VAL A 146 -6.16 -13.31 -14.95
N GLY A 147 -5.07 -12.68 -15.33
CA GLY A 147 -4.97 -11.23 -15.54
C GLY A 147 -4.34 -10.50 -14.35
N PHE A 148 -4.21 -11.16 -13.19
CA PHE A 148 -3.43 -10.61 -12.09
C PHE A 148 -2.91 -11.68 -11.13
N VAL A 149 -1.86 -11.33 -10.41
CA VAL A 149 -1.21 -12.14 -9.38
C VAL A 149 -0.70 -11.22 -8.28
N ILE A 150 -0.77 -11.66 -7.02
CA ILE A 150 -0.17 -10.93 -5.90
C ILE A 150 0.73 -11.90 -5.13
N ALA A 151 2.03 -11.66 -5.18
CA ALA A 151 3.05 -12.50 -4.54
C ALA A 151 3.84 -11.73 -3.49
N GLY A 152 4.49 -12.45 -2.60
CA GLY A 152 5.52 -11.91 -1.72
C GLY A 152 6.74 -11.46 -2.51
N GLN A 153 7.46 -10.45 -2.02
CA GLN A 153 8.72 -10.00 -2.62
C GLN A 153 9.78 -11.10 -2.48
N THR A 154 10.55 -11.34 -3.54
CA THR A 154 11.70 -12.24 -3.47
C THR A 154 12.86 -11.59 -2.71
N ALA A 155 13.73 -12.42 -2.13
CA ALA A 155 14.89 -11.92 -1.38
C ALA A 155 15.89 -11.16 -2.26
N ASN A 156 15.88 -11.42 -3.56
CA ASN A 156 16.82 -10.86 -4.53
C ASN A 156 16.24 -9.68 -5.36
N LEU A 157 15.03 -9.24 -5.06
CA LEU A 157 14.45 -8.03 -5.65
C LEU A 157 15.05 -6.80 -4.98
N ALA A 158 15.84 -6.00 -5.72
CA ALA A 158 16.51 -4.80 -5.23
C ALA A 158 17.25 -5.00 -3.88
N PRO A 159 18.22 -5.93 -3.74
CA PRO A 159 18.87 -6.24 -2.47
C PRO A 159 19.62 -5.04 -1.85
N ALA A 160 20.05 -4.08 -2.66
CA ALA A 160 20.60 -2.81 -2.17
C ALA A 160 19.60 -2.07 -1.29
N ASP A 161 18.33 -1.99 -1.71
CA ASP A 161 17.28 -1.35 -0.92
C ASP A 161 17.09 -2.06 0.43
N LYS A 162 17.05 -3.39 0.43
CA LYS A 162 16.88 -4.15 1.68
C LYS A 162 17.95 -3.82 2.70
N LYS A 163 19.23 -3.72 2.27
CA LYS A 163 20.35 -3.37 3.15
C LYS A 163 20.29 -1.91 3.59
N MET A 164 20.05 -0.98 2.66
CA MET A 164 19.98 0.45 2.94
C MET A 164 18.80 0.77 3.86
N TYR A 165 17.63 0.17 3.64
CA TYR A 165 16.45 0.41 4.46
C TYR A 165 16.66 -0.10 5.89
N ALA A 166 17.23 -1.32 6.06
CA ALA A 166 17.56 -1.85 7.38
C ALA A 166 18.53 -0.96 8.17
N LEU A 167 19.45 -0.29 7.47
CA LEU A 167 20.36 0.66 8.10
C LEU A 167 19.64 1.99 8.43
N ARG A 168 18.73 2.46 7.55
CA ARG A 168 17.93 3.68 7.80
C ARG A 168 17.04 3.56 9.03
N ASP A 169 16.46 2.39 9.26
CA ASP A 169 15.59 2.11 10.42
C ASP A 169 16.27 2.40 11.76
N VAL A 170 17.60 2.24 11.83
CA VAL A 170 18.39 2.38 13.08
C VAL A 170 19.30 3.60 13.10
N THR A 171 19.23 4.47 12.07
CA THR A 171 20.12 5.65 11.93
C THR A 171 19.36 6.96 11.76
N ALA A 172 18.04 6.98 12.01
CA ALA A 172 17.18 8.17 11.90
C ALA A 172 17.26 8.87 10.54
N THR A 173 17.26 8.08 9.43
CA THR A 173 17.30 8.60 8.05
C THR A 173 16.12 8.08 7.21
N VAL A 174 15.07 7.55 7.85
CA VAL A 174 13.91 6.98 7.16
C VAL A 174 13.11 8.05 6.42
N ASP A 175 12.95 9.22 6.98
CA ASP A 175 12.12 10.34 6.51
C ASP A 175 12.78 11.22 5.42
N SER A 176 13.93 10.81 4.88
CA SER A 176 14.57 11.49 3.73
C SER A 176 13.80 11.22 2.44
N ILE A 177 13.17 12.23 1.84
CA ILE A 177 12.36 12.08 0.61
C ILE A 177 13.12 11.39 -0.53
N PRO A 178 14.35 11.79 -0.92
CA PRO A 178 15.09 11.09 -1.98
C PRO A 178 15.30 9.59 -1.69
N LEU A 179 15.58 9.24 -0.44
CA LEU A 179 15.80 7.86 -0.04
C LEU A 179 14.48 7.06 0.04
N ILE A 180 13.35 7.71 0.37
CA ILE A 180 12.02 7.11 0.29
C ILE A 180 11.67 6.80 -1.16
N VAL A 181 11.84 7.79 -2.05
CA VAL A 181 11.60 7.65 -3.50
C VAL A 181 12.41 6.49 -4.06
N SER A 182 13.73 6.48 -3.82
CA SER A 182 14.61 5.43 -4.34
C SER A 182 14.24 4.05 -3.82
N SER A 183 13.90 3.92 -2.54
CA SER A 183 13.49 2.66 -1.92
C SER A 183 12.19 2.11 -2.53
N ILE A 184 11.17 2.94 -2.70
CA ILE A 184 9.89 2.54 -3.29
C ILE A 184 10.07 2.19 -4.76
N MET A 185 10.67 3.12 -5.52
CA MET A 185 10.73 3.03 -6.97
C MET A 185 11.67 1.93 -7.46
N ALA A 186 12.80 1.67 -6.79
CA ALA A 186 13.69 0.57 -7.17
C ALA A 186 12.96 -0.78 -7.21
N LYS A 187 12.13 -1.07 -6.19
CA LYS A 187 11.32 -2.30 -6.15
C LYS A 187 10.22 -2.30 -7.22
N LYS A 188 9.60 -1.15 -7.48
CA LYS A 188 8.55 -1.04 -8.50
C LYS A 188 9.09 -1.15 -9.92
N LEU A 189 10.25 -0.61 -10.18
CA LEU A 189 10.94 -0.77 -11.46
C LEU A 189 11.41 -2.22 -11.64
N ALA A 190 12.05 -2.82 -10.62
CA ALA A 190 12.50 -4.22 -10.65
C ALA A 190 11.33 -5.22 -10.81
N SER A 191 10.10 -4.88 -10.42
CA SER A 191 8.91 -5.72 -10.68
C SER A 191 8.48 -5.75 -12.16
N GLY A 192 9.03 -4.90 -13.03
CA GLY A 192 8.96 -5.00 -14.49
C GLY A 192 7.71 -4.38 -15.15
N ALA A 193 6.72 -3.87 -14.41
CA ALA A 193 5.50 -3.31 -14.99
C ALA A 193 5.77 -2.06 -15.85
N ARG A 194 5.10 -1.96 -17.01
CA ARG A 194 5.21 -0.80 -17.92
C ARG A 194 4.46 0.43 -17.39
N THR A 195 3.32 0.21 -16.74
CA THR A 195 2.50 1.26 -16.13
C THR A 195 2.54 1.11 -14.62
N ILE A 196 2.88 2.18 -13.91
CA ILE A 196 2.91 2.20 -12.45
C ILE A 196 2.04 3.37 -11.96
N VAL A 197 1.01 3.04 -11.18
CA VAL A 197 0.16 4.05 -10.54
C VAL A 197 0.38 3.99 -9.03
N LEU A 198 0.71 5.15 -8.47
CA LEU A 198 1.03 5.31 -7.05
C LEU A 198 -0.18 5.87 -6.32
N ASP A 199 -0.42 5.38 -5.12
CA ASP A 199 -1.41 5.85 -4.17
C ASP A 199 -0.64 6.44 -2.98
N VAL A 200 -0.48 7.77 -2.98
CA VAL A 200 0.34 8.50 -2.01
C VAL A 200 -0.59 9.03 -0.92
N LYS A 201 -0.52 8.41 0.24
CA LYS A 201 -1.35 8.76 1.39
C LYS A 201 -0.86 10.03 2.06
N THR A 202 -1.81 10.89 2.52
CA THR A 202 -1.56 12.06 3.36
C THR A 202 -2.52 12.10 4.55
N GLY A 203 -2.08 12.58 5.68
CA GLY A 203 -2.87 12.71 6.90
C GLY A 203 -2.31 11.90 8.08
N SER A 204 -3.06 11.85 9.18
CA SER A 204 -2.63 11.28 10.48
C SER A 204 -2.28 9.79 10.43
N GLY A 205 -2.90 9.03 9.52
CA GLY A 205 -2.61 7.60 9.30
C GLY A 205 -1.57 7.32 8.23
N ALA A 206 -0.95 8.35 7.64
CA ALA A 206 -0.01 8.23 6.54
C ALA A 206 1.43 8.52 6.99
N PHE A 207 2.38 8.16 6.12
CA PHE A 207 3.79 8.52 6.28
C PHE A 207 4.05 10.01 6.00
N MET A 208 3.28 10.60 5.06
CA MET A 208 3.29 12.03 4.75
C MET A 208 2.11 12.69 5.49
N GLU A 209 2.41 13.44 6.55
CA GLU A 209 1.37 14.07 7.37
C GLU A 209 0.70 15.27 6.67
N THR A 210 1.38 15.91 5.72
CA THR A 210 0.86 17.08 5.00
C THR A 210 0.67 16.82 3.52
N GLU A 211 -0.33 17.47 2.92
CA GLU A 211 -0.56 17.40 1.46
C GLU A 211 0.67 17.85 0.67
N GLU A 212 1.36 18.91 1.12
CA GLU A 212 2.53 19.46 0.45
C GLU A 212 3.63 18.38 0.33
N SER A 213 3.96 17.69 1.43
CA SER A 213 4.96 16.63 1.44
C SER A 213 4.53 15.42 0.61
N ALA A 214 3.24 15.08 0.61
CA ALA A 214 2.69 14.00 -0.20
C ALA A 214 2.77 14.31 -1.70
N PHE A 215 2.42 15.54 -2.11
CA PHE A 215 2.57 15.98 -3.50
C PHE A 215 4.03 16.05 -3.93
N GLU A 216 4.94 16.46 -3.05
CA GLU A 216 6.38 16.46 -3.35
C GLU A 216 6.89 15.04 -3.58
N LEU A 217 6.56 14.10 -2.68
CA LEU A 217 6.87 12.68 -2.84
C LEU A 217 6.29 12.14 -4.15
N ALA A 218 5.02 12.44 -4.45
CA ALA A 218 4.35 12.01 -5.68
C ALA A 218 5.07 12.52 -6.94
N ARG A 219 5.43 13.81 -6.99
CA ARG A 219 6.16 14.41 -8.12
C ARG A 219 7.51 13.73 -8.34
N GLN A 220 8.28 13.51 -7.28
CA GLN A 220 9.59 12.87 -7.38
C GLN A 220 9.47 11.41 -7.85
N MET A 221 8.54 10.62 -7.30
CA MET A 221 8.34 9.24 -7.75
C MET A 221 7.88 9.16 -9.21
N VAL A 222 6.97 10.03 -9.64
CA VAL A 222 6.54 10.12 -11.06
C VAL A 222 7.71 10.49 -11.96
N SER A 223 8.53 11.46 -11.57
CA SER A 223 9.72 11.87 -12.31
C SER A 223 10.72 10.72 -12.49
N VAL A 224 11.03 10.00 -11.41
CA VAL A 224 11.94 8.84 -11.43
C VAL A 224 11.40 7.73 -12.35
N GLY A 225 10.11 7.39 -12.24
CA GLY A 225 9.52 6.34 -13.07
C GLY A 225 9.50 6.73 -14.56
N LYS A 226 9.22 7.99 -14.89
CA LYS A 226 9.30 8.50 -16.27
C LYS A 226 10.74 8.47 -16.80
N HIS A 227 11.73 8.82 -15.98
CA HIS A 227 13.15 8.73 -16.35
C HIS A 227 13.54 7.29 -16.67
N ALA A 228 12.97 6.32 -15.96
CA ALA A 228 13.13 4.89 -16.23
C ALA A 228 12.23 4.36 -17.37
N GLY A 229 11.56 5.23 -18.14
CA GLY A 229 10.75 4.86 -19.31
C GLY A 229 9.41 4.21 -18.97
N ARG A 230 8.86 4.43 -17.76
CA ARG A 230 7.55 3.89 -17.34
C ARG A 230 6.43 4.90 -17.56
N ASN A 231 5.22 4.39 -17.83
CA ASN A 231 4.01 5.20 -17.78
C ASN A 231 3.60 5.42 -16.32
N MET A 232 3.58 6.68 -15.88
CA MET A 232 3.44 7.01 -14.47
C MET A 232 2.21 7.88 -14.18
N ALA A 233 1.57 7.60 -13.04
CA ALA A 233 0.71 8.55 -12.33
C ALA A 233 0.84 8.34 -10.83
N ALA A 234 0.56 9.38 -10.06
CA ALA A 234 0.38 9.30 -8.62
C ALA A 234 -0.90 10.01 -8.22
N VAL A 235 -1.69 9.38 -7.37
CA VAL A 235 -2.90 9.94 -6.77
C VAL A 235 -2.60 10.23 -5.32
N VAL A 236 -2.72 11.48 -4.89
CA VAL A 236 -2.60 11.89 -3.49
C VAL A 236 -3.96 11.70 -2.83
N THR A 237 -3.99 10.97 -1.71
CA THR A 237 -5.24 10.48 -1.11
C THR A 237 -5.26 10.67 0.40
N ASP A 238 -6.45 10.91 0.94
CA ASP A 238 -6.69 11.08 2.36
C ASP A 238 -6.41 9.82 3.17
N MET A 239 -5.83 9.99 4.36
CA MET A 239 -5.62 8.97 5.38
C MET A 239 -5.80 9.54 6.80
N ASP A 240 -6.58 10.61 6.96
CA ASP A 240 -6.98 11.10 8.28
C ASP A 240 -8.01 10.19 8.95
N GLN A 241 -8.66 9.34 8.16
CA GLN A 241 -9.54 8.27 8.62
C GLN A 241 -9.20 6.97 7.89
N PRO A 242 -9.51 5.78 8.48
CA PRO A 242 -9.32 4.51 7.80
C PRO A 242 -10.05 4.45 6.45
N LEU A 243 -9.43 3.84 5.44
CA LEU A 243 -10.04 3.65 4.13
C LEU A 243 -11.08 2.52 4.19
N GLY A 244 -12.31 2.82 3.78
CA GLY A 244 -13.46 1.97 4.02
C GLY A 244 -13.82 1.94 5.51
N PHE A 245 -14.48 0.89 5.96
CA PHE A 245 -14.96 0.75 7.32
C PHE A 245 -14.20 -0.32 8.13
N ALA A 246 -13.58 -1.29 7.46
CA ALA A 246 -12.89 -2.40 8.12
C ALA A 246 -11.39 -2.13 8.28
N GLY A 247 -10.87 -2.38 9.49
CA GLY A 247 -9.44 -2.48 9.82
C GLY A 247 -9.15 -3.83 10.48
N GLY A 248 -8.38 -4.69 9.80
CA GLY A 248 -8.10 -6.07 10.21
C GLY A 248 -8.10 -7.01 9.01
N ASN A 249 -7.31 -8.10 9.05
CA ASN A 249 -6.98 -8.88 7.84
C ASN A 249 -8.21 -9.47 7.13
N ALA A 250 -8.91 -10.43 7.74
CA ALA A 250 -10.09 -11.05 7.14
C ALA A 250 -11.27 -10.06 7.02
N LEU A 251 -11.37 -9.07 7.92
CA LEU A 251 -12.42 -8.06 7.87
C LEU A 251 -12.28 -7.18 6.63
N GLU A 252 -11.04 -6.78 6.29
CA GLU A 252 -10.76 -6.02 5.09
C GLU A 252 -10.97 -6.84 3.81
N VAL A 253 -10.68 -8.16 3.83
CA VAL A 253 -11.00 -9.06 2.72
C VAL A 253 -12.52 -9.15 2.52
N LYS A 254 -13.30 -9.29 3.59
CA LYS A 254 -14.78 -9.29 3.53
C LYS A 254 -15.32 -7.99 2.94
N GLU A 255 -14.76 -6.84 3.33
CA GLU A 255 -15.17 -5.54 2.79
C GLU A 255 -14.77 -5.39 1.32
N ALA A 256 -13.56 -5.80 0.93
CA ALA A 256 -13.14 -5.80 -0.48
C ALA A 256 -14.07 -6.66 -1.36
N ILE A 257 -14.45 -7.85 -0.88
CA ILE A 257 -15.44 -8.72 -1.55
C ILE A 257 -16.80 -8.01 -1.64
N SER A 258 -17.23 -7.33 -0.58
CA SER A 258 -18.51 -6.61 -0.57
C SER A 258 -18.54 -5.49 -1.62
N VAL A 259 -17.45 -4.74 -1.76
CA VAL A 259 -17.31 -3.69 -2.81
C VAL A 259 -17.37 -4.31 -4.20
N LEU A 260 -16.69 -5.44 -4.43
CA LEU A 260 -16.75 -6.17 -5.71
C LEU A 260 -18.14 -6.76 -6.01
N ARG A 261 -19.01 -6.87 -4.99
CA ARG A 261 -20.43 -7.23 -5.13
C ARG A 261 -21.36 -6.01 -5.28
N GLY A 262 -20.80 -4.79 -5.31
CA GLY A 262 -21.54 -3.56 -5.47
C GLY A 262 -21.99 -2.89 -4.17
N ALA A 263 -21.46 -3.29 -3.00
CA ALA A 263 -21.75 -2.58 -1.76
C ALA A 263 -21.24 -1.14 -1.80
N ASP A 264 -21.96 -0.27 -1.12
CA ASP A 264 -21.63 1.15 -1.04
C ASP A 264 -20.57 1.42 0.05
N VAL A 265 -19.31 1.51 -0.38
CA VAL A 265 -18.16 1.97 0.41
C VAL A 265 -17.50 3.10 -0.38
N PRO A 266 -18.02 4.34 -0.25
CA PRO A 266 -17.79 5.40 -1.24
C PRO A 266 -16.33 5.78 -1.43
N ASP A 267 -15.56 5.94 -0.35
CA ASP A 267 -14.15 6.33 -0.36
C ASP A 267 -13.27 5.25 -1.02
N LEU A 268 -13.45 3.98 -0.63
CA LEU A 268 -12.71 2.85 -1.20
C LEU A 268 -13.06 2.65 -2.68
N ARG A 269 -14.36 2.72 -3.01
CA ARG A 269 -14.82 2.56 -4.40
C ARG A 269 -14.28 3.68 -5.29
N GLU A 270 -14.40 4.94 -4.85
CA GLU A 270 -13.91 6.09 -5.63
C GLU A 270 -12.40 6.03 -5.83
N LEU A 271 -11.64 5.71 -4.78
CA LEU A 271 -10.20 5.53 -4.90
C LEU A 271 -9.83 4.44 -5.92
N CYS A 272 -10.49 3.29 -5.87
CA CYS A 272 -10.23 2.20 -6.84
C CYS A 272 -10.59 2.61 -8.27
N LEU A 273 -11.67 3.37 -8.47
CA LEU A 273 -12.06 3.88 -9.78
C LEU A 273 -11.03 4.88 -10.32
N VAL A 274 -10.56 5.83 -9.51
CA VAL A 274 -9.55 6.82 -9.94
C VAL A 274 -8.21 6.16 -10.26
N LEU A 275 -7.72 5.25 -9.40
CA LEU A 275 -6.49 4.51 -9.65
C LEU A 275 -6.62 3.62 -10.91
N GLY A 276 -7.74 2.90 -11.05
CA GLY A 276 -8.01 2.03 -12.19
C GLY A 276 -8.12 2.81 -13.50
N THR A 277 -8.79 3.95 -13.48
CA THR A 277 -8.89 4.88 -14.64
C THR A 277 -7.50 5.28 -15.10
N ASN A 278 -6.62 5.71 -14.17
CA ASN A 278 -5.24 6.04 -14.52
C ASN A 278 -4.46 4.84 -15.07
N ILE A 279 -4.69 3.63 -14.55
CA ILE A 279 -4.06 2.42 -15.10
C ILE A 279 -4.55 2.15 -16.51
N LEU A 280 -5.86 2.12 -16.77
CA LEU A 280 -6.41 1.77 -18.07
C LEU A 280 -6.01 2.76 -19.16
N VAL A 281 -6.08 4.07 -18.89
CA VAL A 281 -5.69 5.11 -19.86
C VAL A 281 -4.19 5.03 -20.15
N ARG A 282 -3.34 4.93 -19.12
CA ARG A 282 -1.88 4.95 -19.31
C ARG A 282 -1.31 3.66 -19.86
N SER A 283 -2.00 2.54 -19.68
CA SER A 283 -1.64 1.28 -20.33
C SER A 283 -2.22 1.12 -21.73
N GLY A 284 -2.97 2.10 -22.23
CA GLY A 284 -3.58 2.07 -23.57
C GLY A 284 -4.78 1.12 -23.68
N LEU A 285 -5.38 0.73 -22.55
CA LEU A 285 -6.60 -0.09 -22.53
C LEU A 285 -7.87 0.75 -22.71
N ALA A 286 -7.82 2.06 -22.47
CA ALA A 286 -8.90 3.00 -22.72
C ALA A 286 -8.33 4.27 -23.33
N GLU A 287 -9.14 4.95 -24.18
CA GLU A 287 -8.72 6.21 -24.81
C GLU A 287 -8.99 7.42 -23.92
N THR A 288 -10.06 7.36 -23.11
CA THR A 288 -10.45 8.46 -22.21
C THR A 288 -10.68 7.97 -20.77
N GLU A 289 -10.68 8.93 -19.83
CA GLU A 289 -10.97 8.64 -18.42
C GLU A 289 -12.41 8.18 -18.22
N GLU A 290 -13.36 8.75 -18.98
CA GLU A 290 -14.77 8.38 -18.92
C GLU A 290 -14.98 6.93 -19.38
N GLU A 291 -14.34 6.54 -20.50
CA GLU A 291 -14.39 5.15 -20.99
C GLU A 291 -13.78 4.20 -19.95
N ALA A 292 -12.61 4.54 -19.43
CA ALA A 292 -11.91 3.73 -18.43
C ALA A 292 -12.79 3.51 -17.19
N ARG A 293 -13.37 4.60 -16.64
CA ARG A 293 -14.24 4.57 -15.49
C ARG A 293 -15.48 3.70 -15.73
N ALA A 294 -16.16 3.90 -16.85
CA ALA A 294 -17.34 3.11 -17.21
C ALA A 294 -17.04 1.60 -17.32
N ARG A 295 -15.88 1.23 -17.87
CA ARG A 295 -15.43 -0.18 -17.94
C ARG A 295 -15.16 -0.77 -16.55
N LEU A 296 -14.54 -0.01 -15.66
CA LEU A 296 -14.28 -0.44 -14.29
C LEU A 296 -15.58 -0.61 -13.50
N GLU A 297 -16.52 0.33 -13.60
CA GLU A 297 -17.84 0.23 -12.96
C GLU A 297 -18.60 -0.99 -13.48
N LYS A 298 -18.62 -1.20 -14.79
CA LYS A 298 -19.23 -2.38 -15.41
C LYS A 298 -18.60 -3.70 -14.94
N SER A 299 -17.29 -3.72 -14.64
CA SER A 299 -16.61 -4.93 -14.14
C SER A 299 -17.14 -5.37 -12.76
N ILE A 300 -17.56 -4.43 -11.92
CA ILE A 300 -18.23 -4.68 -10.64
C ILE A 300 -19.67 -5.13 -10.89
N GLU A 301 -20.44 -4.34 -11.64
CA GLU A 301 -21.87 -4.57 -11.91
C GLU A 301 -22.16 -5.94 -12.54
N SER A 302 -21.26 -6.40 -13.43
CA SER A 302 -21.39 -7.70 -14.09
C SER A 302 -20.89 -8.88 -13.25
N GLY A 303 -20.22 -8.63 -12.10
CA GLY A 303 -19.56 -9.65 -11.31
C GLY A 303 -18.20 -10.11 -11.86
N ALA A 304 -17.75 -9.61 -13.00
CA ALA A 304 -16.51 -10.06 -13.64
C ALA A 304 -15.27 -9.81 -12.76
N ALA A 305 -15.23 -8.70 -12.03
CA ALA A 305 -14.15 -8.42 -11.08
C ALA A 305 -14.14 -9.42 -9.91
N LEU A 306 -15.29 -9.78 -9.38
CA LEU A 306 -15.41 -10.80 -8.32
C LEU A 306 -14.93 -12.17 -8.79
N ASP A 307 -15.31 -12.57 -10.03
CA ASP A 307 -14.86 -13.82 -10.63
C ASP A 307 -13.35 -13.84 -10.86
N LYS A 308 -12.74 -12.70 -11.20
CA LYS A 308 -11.27 -12.56 -11.30
C LYS A 308 -10.60 -12.76 -9.94
N LEU A 309 -11.18 -12.21 -8.84
CA LEU A 309 -10.67 -12.47 -7.50
C LEU A 309 -10.73 -13.96 -7.15
N ALA A 310 -11.84 -14.63 -7.42
CA ALA A 310 -11.99 -16.07 -7.18
C ALA A 310 -11.00 -16.90 -8.02
N ALA A 311 -10.78 -16.53 -9.28
CA ALA A 311 -9.81 -17.17 -10.15
C ALA A 311 -8.37 -17.04 -9.61
N MET A 312 -7.99 -15.87 -9.11
CA MET A 312 -6.67 -15.64 -8.50
C MET A 312 -6.51 -16.46 -7.21
N VAL A 313 -7.53 -16.45 -6.33
CA VAL A 313 -7.51 -17.24 -5.10
C VAL A 313 -7.27 -18.72 -5.43
N ARG A 314 -7.99 -19.26 -6.42
CA ARG A 314 -7.80 -20.66 -6.90
C ARG A 314 -6.40 -20.88 -7.47
N ALA A 315 -5.91 -19.99 -8.33
CA ALA A 315 -4.60 -20.12 -8.99
C ALA A 315 -3.44 -20.11 -8.00
N GLN A 316 -3.63 -19.48 -6.83
CA GLN A 316 -2.67 -19.41 -5.74
C GLN A 316 -2.94 -20.41 -4.60
N GLY A 317 -3.74 -21.44 -4.85
CA GLY A 317 -3.96 -22.58 -3.94
C GLY A 317 -5.02 -22.36 -2.87
N GLY A 318 -5.67 -21.17 -2.84
CA GLY A 318 -6.74 -20.88 -1.90
C GLY A 318 -8.09 -21.46 -2.33
N ASP A 319 -9.02 -21.54 -1.37
CA ASP A 319 -10.40 -21.95 -1.63
C ASP A 319 -11.22 -20.79 -2.23
N PRO A 320 -11.57 -20.83 -3.53
CA PRO A 320 -12.35 -19.77 -4.16
C PRO A 320 -13.79 -19.67 -3.62
N ALA A 321 -14.30 -20.69 -2.92
CA ALA A 321 -15.63 -20.64 -2.30
C ALA A 321 -15.71 -19.50 -1.26
N ALA A 322 -14.60 -19.18 -0.59
CA ALA A 322 -14.52 -18.09 0.39
C ALA A 322 -14.74 -16.68 -0.23
N VAL A 323 -14.59 -16.54 -1.56
CA VAL A 323 -14.94 -15.31 -2.26
C VAL A 323 -16.46 -15.16 -2.41
N TYR A 324 -17.18 -16.27 -2.53
CA TYR A 324 -18.64 -16.28 -2.66
C TYR A 324 -19.36 -16.47 -1.32
N ASP A 325 -18.71 -17.07 -0.33
CA ASP A 325 -19.19 -17.24 1.04
C ASP A 325 -18.13 -16.79 2.04
N THR A 326 -18.24 -15.54 2.49
CA THR A 326 -17.28 -14.92 3.42
C THR A 326 -17.34 -15.51 4.84
N SER A 327 -18.30 -16.39 5.16
CA SER A 327 -18.32 -17.14 6.42
C SER A 327 -17.18 -18.14 6.52
N LEU A 328 -16.61 -18.55 5.38
CA LEU A 328 -15.44 -19.42 5.30
C LEU A 328 -14.10 -18.71 5.64
N LEU A 329 -14.10 -17.39 5.68
CA LEU A 329 -12.94 -16.59 6.14
C LEU A 329 -12.86 -16.62 7.68
N PRO A 330 -11.67 -16.38 8.27
CA PRO A 330 -11.49 -16.34 9.71
C PRO A 330 -12.54 -15.47 10.43
N GLN A 331 -13.07 -15.98 11.55
CA GLN A 331 -14.09 -15.32 12.36
C GLN A 331 -13.59 -15.20 13.79
N ALA A 332 -13.69 -14.00 14.36
CA ALA A 332 -13.41 -13.80 15.78
C ALA A 332 -14.55 -14.38 16.64
N PRO A 333 -14.23 -15.00 17.79
CA PRO A 333 -15.25 -15.59 18.68
C PRO A 333 -16.08 -14.54 19.39
N VAL A 334 -15.57 -13.31 19.57
CA VAL A 334 -16.26 -12.19 20.21
C VAL A 334 -16.45 -11.08 19.21
N VAL A 335 -17.67 -10.57 19.12
CA VAL A 335 -18.02 -9.35 18.37
C VAL A 335 -18.70 -8.38 19.34
N HIS A 336 -17.94 -7.38 19.75
CA HIS A 336 -18.37 -6.39 20.74
C HIS A 336 -18.79 -5.08 20.05
N THR A 337 -19.99 -4.57 20.38
CA THR A 337 -20.52 -3.34 19.79
C THR A 337 -20.12 -2.13 20.65
N VAL A 338 -19.35 -1.22 20.08
CA VAL A 338 -18.99 0.06 20.70
C VAL A 338 -20.09 1.08 20.43
N LYS A 339 -20.49 1.82 21.47
CA LYS A 339 -21.55 2.82 21.41
C LYS A 339 -21.00 4.23 21.43
N ALA A 340 -21.71 5.15 20.75
CA ALA A 340 -21.41 6.58 20.82
C ALA A 340 -21.60 7.10 22.25
N PRO A 341 -20.59 7.77 22.83
CA PRO A 341 -20.63 8.22 24.22
C PRO A 341 -21.47 9.49 24.43
N CYS A 342 -21.73 10.24 23.36
CA CYS A 342 -22.48 11.50 23.38
C CYS A 342 -23.18 11.76 22.04
N ASP A 343 -24.12 12.70 22.04
CA ASP A 343 -24.67 13.25 20.80
C ASP A 343 -23.63 14.15 20.12
N GLY A 344 -23.59 14.16 18.79
CA GLY A 344 -22.73 15.06 18.03
C GLY A 344 -22.23 14.49 16.71
N TYR A 345 -21.54 15.33 15.96
CA TYR A 345 -20.82 14.94 14.76
C TYR A 345 -19.47 14.33 15.13
N ILE A 346 -19.08 13.27 14.45
CA ILE A 346 -17.67 12.83 14.46
C ILE A 346 -16.87 13.93 13.74
N ALA A 347 -16.14 14.72 14.52
CA ALA A 347 -15.38 15.87 14.01
C ALA A 347 -14.03 15.45 13.44
N ALA A 348 -13.39 14.42 14.04
CA ALA A 348 -12.13 13.85 13.58
C ALA A 348 -11.97 12.42 14.10
N MET A 349 -11.18 11.65 13.38
CA MET A 349 -10.73 10.30 13.74
C MET A 349 -9.21 10.24 13.60
N GLU A 350 -8.56 9.53 14.50
CA GLU A 350 -7.12 9.27 14.43
C GLU A 350 -6.86 7.92 13.75
N ALA A 351 -6.70 7.94 12.42
CA ALA A 351 -6.57 6.72 11.63
C ALA A 351 -5.43 5.82 12.11
N LYS A 352 -4.27 6.39 12.44
CA LYS A 352 -3.12 5.66 12.98
C LYS A 352 -3.47 4.90 14.25
N ASP A 353 -4.15 5.55 15.18
CA ASP A 353 -4.50 4.95 16.48
C ASP A 353 -5.55 3.86 16.31
N ILE A 354 -6.51 4.02 15.40
CA ILE A 354 -7.45 2.94 15.02
C ILE A 354 -6.70 1.73 14.46
N GLY A 355 -5.67 1.96 13.65
CA GLY A 355 -4.77 0.89 13.18
C GLY A 355 -4.01 0.20 14.31
N LEU A 356 -3.57 0.96 15.31
CA LEU A 356 -2.94 0.41 16.52
C LEU A 356 -3.91 -0.41 17.36
N VAL A 357 -5.16 -0.01 17.50
CA VAL A 357 -6.20 -0.84 18.17
C VAL A 357 -6.30 -2.21 17.49
N SER A 358 -6.35 -2.26 16.16
CA SER A 358 -6.36 -3.53 15.41
C SER A 358 -5.09 -4.36 15.66
N MET A 359 -3.93 -3.72 15.74
CA MET A 359 -2.65 -4.37 16.05
C MET A 359 -2.64 -4.94 17.48
N HIS A 360 -3.10 -4.18 18.48
CA HIS A 360 -3.17 -4.62 19.88
C HIS A 360 -4.13 -5.79 20.10
N LEU A 361 -5.20 -5.88 19.30
CA LEU A 361 -6.08 -7.05 19.25
C LEU A 361 -5.37 -8.32 18.72
N GLY A 362 -4.18 -8.16 18.12
CA GLY A 362 -3.40 -9.25 17.51
C GLY A 362 -3.53 -9.30 15.98
N GLY A 363 -4.19 -8.34 15.34
CA GLY A 363 -4.35 -8.28 13.88
C GLY A 363 -3.13 -7.73 13.12
N GLY A 364 -2.14 -7.19 13.82
CA GLY A 364 -0.90 -6.65 13.27
C GLY A 364 0.34 -7.15 14.01
N ARG A 365 1.53 -6.73 13.52
CA ARG A 365 2.83 -7.08 14.12
C ARG A 365 3.47 -5.86 14.74
N ALA A 366 3.84 -5.95 16.02
CA ALA A 366 4.76 -5.02 16.66
C ALA A 366 6.22 -5.39 16.33
N THR A 367 6.51 -6.69 16.20
CA THR A 367 7.82 -7.23 15.80
C THR A 367 7.67 -8.18 14.60
N LYS A 368 8.76 -8.47 13.90
CA LYS A 368 8.74 -9.36 12.71
C LYS A 368 8.39 -10.82 13.07
N GLU A 369 8.60 -11.20 14.32
CA GLU A 369 8.39 -12.54 14.86
C GLU A 369 6.94 -12.79 15.29
N ASP A 370 6.12 -11.74 15.39
CA ASP A 370 4.75 -11.87 15.87
C ASP A 370 3.89 -12.67 14.91
N VAL A 371 3.11 -13.59 15.49
CA VAL A 371 2.07 -14.36 14.78
C VAL A 371 0.76 -13.60 14.87
N ILE A 372 0.24 -13.17 13.73
CA ILE A 372 -1.00 -12.40 13.67
C ILE A 372 -2.23 -13.29 13.71
N ASP A 373 -3.31 -12.77 14.30
CA ASP A 373 -4.65 -13.34 14.21
C ASP A 373 -5.41 -12.66 13.07
N LEU A 374 -5.74 -13.43 12.05
CA LEU A 374 -6.40 -12.92 10.87
C LEU A 374 -7.89 -12.57 11.09
N SER A 375 -8.48 -13.02 12.22
CA SER A 375 -9.91 -12.88 12.50
C SER A 375 -10.29 -11.58 13.23
N VAL A 376 -9.31 -10.94 13.90
CA VAL A 376 -9.53 -9.80 14.77
C VAL A 376 -9.40 -8.45 14.05
N GLY A 377 -9.94 -7.40 14.67
CA GLY A 377 -9.88 -6.04 14.15
C GLY A 377 -11.10 -5.20 14.51
N VAL A 378 -11.29 -4.11 13.80
CA VAL A 378 -12.35 -3.13 14.02
C VAL A 378 -13.16 -2.93 12.73
N VAL A 379 -14.48 -2.87 12.84
CA VAL A 379 -15.39 -2.45 11.75
C VAL A 379 -16.12 -1.20 12.21
N LEU A 380 -15.87 -0.08 11.56
CA LEU A 380 -16.50 1.20 11.84
C LEU A 380 -17.95 1.18 11.36
N ALA A 381 -18.87 1.74 12.12
CA ALA A 381 -20.26 1.96 11.69
C ALA A 381 -20.49 3.39 11.21
N ALA A 382 -19.66 4.32 11.67
CA ALA A 382 -19.72 5.71 11.29
C ALA A 382 -18.30 6.29 11.14
N LYS A 383 -18.19 7.28 10.27
CA LYS A 383 -16.94 7.96 9.95
C LYS A 383 -17.12 9.46 10.17
N ASP A 384 -16.04 10.20 10.04
CA ASP A 384 -16.04 11.64 10.24
C ASP A 384 -17.19 12.32 9.46
N GLY A 385 -17.85 13.31 10.04
CA GLY A 385 -19.00 14.03 9.49
C GLY A 385 -20.33 13.34 9.73
N ALA A 386 -20.36 12.09 10.21
CA ALA A 386 -21.61 11.46 10.64
C ALA A 386 -22.09 12.07 11.97
N TYR A 387 -23.38 12.34 12.07
CA TYR A 387 -24.02 12.70 13.33
C TYR A 387 -24.53 11.43 14.04
N LEU A 388 -24.21 11.29 15.32
CA LEU A 388 -24.65 10.17 16.16
C LEU A 388 -25.37 10.68 17.39
N HIS A 389 -26.35 9.90 17.84
CA HIS A 389 -26.91 10.05 19.16
C HIS A 389 -26.23 9.15 20.18
N THR A 390 -26.21 9.55 21.42
CA THR A 390 -25.75 8.73 22.55
C THR A 390 -26.35 7.33 22.50
N GLY A 391 -25.50 6.30 22.48
CA GLY A 391 -25.92 4.91 22.38
C GLY A 391 -26.09 4.36 20.96
N ASP A 392 -25.95 5.17 19.89
CA ASP A 392 -25.85 4.67 18.52
C ASP A 392 -24.61 3.81 18.34
N THR A 393 -24.62 2.93 17.34
CA THR A 393 -23.46 2.09 17.06
C THR A 393 -22.35 2.93 16.40
N LEU A 394 -21.19 2.98 17.05
CA LEU A 394 -20.00 3.66 16.56
C LEU A 394 -19.09 2.71 15.77
N ALA A 395 -18.88 1.49 16.30
CA ALA A 395 -18.05 0.47 15.70
C ALA A 395 -18.39 -0.93 16.25
N ALA A 396 -17.84 -1.98 15.62
CA ALA A 396 -17.79 -3.34 16.13
C ALA A 396 -16.32 -3.78 16.27
N ILE A 397 -15.95 -4.28 17.43
CA ILE A 397 -14.64 -4.86 17.73
C ILE A 397 -14.73 -6.37 17.61
N HIS A 398 -13.89 -6.96 16.78
CA HIS A 398 -13.72 -8.39 16.62
C HIS A 398 -12.50 -8.84 17.43
N ALA A 399 -12.69 -9.62 18.48
CA ALA A 399 -11.65 -9.96 19.46
C ALA A 399 -11.62 -11.45 19.80
N LYS A 400 -10.52 -11.91 20.41
CA LYS A 400 -10.40 -13.28 20.93
C LYS A 400 -11.19 -13.50 22.22
N THR A 401 -11.19 -12.49 23.08
CA THR A 401 -11.84 -12.55 24.40
C THR A 401 -12.63 -11.28 24.70
N GLU A 402 -13.57 -11.36 25.61
CA GLU A 402 -14.33 -10.19 26.09
C GLU A 402 -13.40 -9.15 26.77
N ALA A 403 -12.33 -9.61 27.41
CA ALA A 403 -11.36 -8.72 28.04
C ALA A 403 -10.56 -7.92 27.00
N ASP A 404 -10.15 -8.56 25.90
CA ASP A 404 -9.48 -7.87 24.79
C ASP A 404 -10.43 -6.85 24.13
N ALA A 405 -11.70 -7.24 23.96
CA ALA A 405 -12.71 -6.35 23.39
C ALA A 405 -12.96 -5.11 24.26
N ALA A 406 -13.04 -5.27 25.57
CA ALA A 406 -13.22 -4.16 26.51
C ALA A 406 -12.01 -3.21 26.54
N ALA A 407 -10.80 -3.74 26.52
CA ALA A 407 -9.58 -2.93 26.44
C ALA A 407 -9.51 -2.16 25.11
N ALA A 408 -9.86 -2.81 24.00
CA ALA A 408 -9.88 -2.18 22.68
C ALA A 408 -10.98 -1.10 22.56
N GLU A 409 -12.13 -1.25 23.25
CA GLU A 409 -13.16 -0.21 23.31
C GLU A 409 -12.64 1.06 23.98
N GLU A 410 -11.92 0.92 25.10
CA GLU A 410 -11.34 2.07 25.81
C GLU A 410 -10.30 2.81 24.95
N GLU A 411 -9.51 2.10 24.15
CA GLU A 411 -8.56 2.69 23.21
C GLU A 411 -9.29 3.34 22.03
N LEU A 412 -10.24 2.62 21.42
CA LEU A 412 -10.98 3.08 20.24
C LEU A 412 -11.77 4.36 20.50
N LEU A 413 -12.41 4.50 21.65
CA LEU A 413 -13.16 5.71 22.01
C LEU A 413 -12.26 6.96 22.08
N LYS A 414 -10.97 6.82 22.37
CA LYS A 414 -10.01 7.93 22.39
C LYS A 414 -9.61 8.38 20.99
N CYS A 415 -9.82 7.54 19.97
CA CYS A 415 -9.51 7.87 18.58
C CYS A 415 -10.53 8.80 17.93
N TYR A 416 -11.64 9.11 18.62
CA TYR A 416 -12.71 9.94 18.08
C TYR A 416 -12.80 11.29 18.80
N THR A 417 -13.01 12.34 18.01
CA THR A 417 -13.38 13.67 18.52
C THR A 417 -14.80 13.98 18.07
N PHE A 418 -15.67 14.38 19.01
CA PHE A 418 -17.05 14.79 18.74
C PHE A 418 -17.19 16.30 18.81
N SER A 419 -18.14 16.86 18.03
CA SER A 419 -18.46 18.29 17.98
C SER A 419 -19.95 18.50 17.75
N ASP A 420 -20.47 19.63 18.23
CA ASP A 420 -21.84 20.08 17.92
C ASP A 420 -21.96 20.61 16.48
N GLU A 421 -20.84 20.95 15.83
CA GLU A 421 -20.79 21.47 14.48
C GLU A 421 -20.27 20.42 13.49
N ALA A 422 -20.90 20.33 12.31
CA ALA A 422 -20.47 19.45 11.25
C ALA A 422 -19.08 19.88 10.72
N PRO A 423 -18.10 18.94 10.64
CA PRO A 423 -16.78 19.27 10.12
C PRO A 423 -16.82 19.51 8.61
N VAL A 424 -15.97 20.41 8.13
CA VAL A 424 -15.70 20.56 6.70
C VAL A 424 -14.69 19.48 6.29
N ARG A 425 -15.06 18.68 5.30
CA ARG A 425 -14.25 17.53 4.87
C ARG A 425 -13.70 17.76 3.47
N PRO A 426 -12.39 17.65 3.30
CA PRO A 426 -11.83 17.56 1.98
C PRO A 426 -12.14 16.19 1.34
N PRO A 427 -12.16 16.09 0.00
CA PRO A 427 -12.43 14.83 -0.69
C PRO A 427 -11.30 13.80 -0.45
N VAL A 428 -11.63 12.50 -0.57
CA VAL A 428 -10.65 11.42 -0.43
C VAL A 428 -9.51 11.52 -1.45
N ILE A 429 -9.80 11.99 -2.65
CA ILE A 429 -8.80 12.29 -3.69
C ILE A 429 -8.38 13.75 -3.56
N ARG A 430 -7.13 14.00 -3.19
CA ARG A 430 -6.55 15.34 -3.05
C ARG A 430 -6.03 15.89 -4.39
N GLY A 431 -5.63 15.00 -5.29
CA GLY A 431 -5.20 15.35 -6.65
C GLY A 431 -4.41 14.24 -7.33
N VAL A 432 -4.11 14.47 -8.61
CA VAL A 432 -3.38 13.53 -9.46
C VAL A 432 -2.14 14.23 -10.02
N VAL A 433 -1.00 13.56 -9.95
CA VAL A 433 0.29 13.96 -10.54
C VAL A 433 0.61 13.01 -11.70
N THR A 434 0.91 13.59 -12.87
CA THR A 434 1.18 12.80 -14.09
C THR A 434 2.43 13.25 -14.79
#